data_2fe9797c361b0151e85d635bec182978
#
_entry.id   2fe9797c361b0151e85d635bec182978
#
_cell.length_a   1.000
_cell.length_b   1.000
_cell.length_c   1.000
_cell.angle_alpha   90.00
_cell.angle_beta   90.00
_cell.angle_gamma   90.00
#
_symmetry.space_group_name_H-M   'P 1'
#
loop_
_entity.id
_entity.type
_entity.pdbx_description
1 polymer ?
#
loop_
_entity_poly.entity_id
_entity_poly.type
_entity_poly.pdbx_seq_one_letter_code
_entity_poly.pdbx_strand_id
1 'polypeptide(L)'
;MKVAILGYGKMGQIIEKIALDRGHIILLKINQNNIDELNIENLKKADVVIDFSTPESAKTNIILSIDANKPIISGTTGWLNDYKEVKDYCIQNNGTFLYASNFSLGVNLFFELNKNLAKLMNKHQEYQINLTEIHHSEKLDVPSGTAISLAEQIISESNIKNKWTLNPKNLDKELKIDAQRKGNVTGIHSVNYRSEIDSISIIHEAHSRDG
;
A
#
# COMPACT_ATOMS: atom_id res chain seq x y z
N MET A 1 -12.77 8.90 -19.37
CA MET A 1 -11.29 8.96 -19.60
C MET A 1 -10.85 7.69 -20.31
N LYS A 2 -9.76 7.75 -21.06
CA LYS A 2 -9.05 6.60 -21.64
C LYS A 2 -7.98 6.13 -20.65
N VAL A 3 -8.08 4.92 -20.18
CA VAL A 3 -7.21 4.35 -19.12
C VAL A 3 -6.28 3.31 -19.74
N ALA A 4 -5.00 3.38 -19.41
CA ALA A 4 -4.03 2.32 -19.64
C ALA A 4 -3.78 1.58 -18.31
N ILE A 5 -3.88 0.25 -18.31
CA ILE A 5 -3.63 -0.61 -17.15
C ILE A 5 -2.33 -1.38 -17.38
N LEU A 6 -1.34 -1.15 -16.53
CA LEU A 6 -0.08 -1.89 -16.49
C LEU A 6 -0.13 -2.90 -15.33
N GLY A 7 0.08 -4.18 -15.65
CA GLY A 7 -0.14 -5.26 -14.70
C GLY A 7 -1.58 -5.78 -14.74
N TYR A 8 -1.95 -6.44 -15.84
CA TYR A 8 -3.29 -7.00 -16.03
C TYR A 8 -3.44 -8.38 -15.37
N GLY A 9 -3.18 -8.41 -14.04
CA GLY A 9 -3.44 -9.53 -13.14
C GLY A 9 -4.80 -9.43 -12.44
N LYS A 10 -4.92 -10.00 -11.23
CA LYS A 10 -6.17 -9.97 -10.43
C LYS A 10 -6.67 -8.53 -10.21
N MET A 11 -5.77 -7.61 -9.76
CA MET A 11 -6.14 -6.21 -9.54
C MET A 11 -6.45 -5.47 -10.84
N GLY A 12 -5.66 -5.66 -11.90
CA GLY A 12 -5.92 -5.04 -13.19
C GLY A 12 -7.30 -5.37 -13.75
N GLN A 13 -7.78 -6.62 -13.59
CA GLN A 13 -9.11 -7.04 -14.00
C GLN A 13 -10.23 -6.39 -13.18
N ILE A 14 -10.04 -6.23 -11.87
CA ILE A 14 -10.98 -5.53 -10.99
C ILE A 14 -11.04 -4.04 -11.38
N ILE A 15 -9.90 -3.42 -11.61
CA ILE A 15 -9.80 -2.01 -12.04
C ILE A 15 -10.49 -1.81 -13.39
N GLU A 16 -10.29 -2.71 -14.36
CA GLU A 16 -10.99 -2.66 -15.64
C GLU A 16 -12.50 -2.66 -15.44
N LYS A 17 -13.02 -3.62 -14.68
CA LYS A 17 -14.46 -3.73 -14.42
C LYS A 17 -15.03 -2.44 -13.85
N ILE A 18 -14.40 -1.91 -12.79
CA ILE A 18 -14.85 -0.68 -12.12
C ILE A 18 -14.74 0.53 -13.06
N ALA A 19 -13.67 0.60 -13.86
CA ALA A 19 -13.49 1.70 -14.81
C ALA A 19 -14.57 1.68 -15.90
N LEU A 20 -14.91 0.52 -16.44
CA LEU A 20 -15.98 0.34 -17.41
C LEU A 20 -17.36 0.70 -16.82
N ASP A 21 -17.66 0.23 -15.59
CA ASP A 21 -18.89 0.55 -14.88
C ASP A 21 -19.05 2.06 -14.62
N ARG A 22 -17.92 2.78 -14.52
CA ARG A 22 -17.87 4.25 -14.40
C ARG A 22 -17.85 4.99 -15.75
N GLY A 23 -18.02 4.29 -16.87
CA GLY A 23 -18.04 4.87 -18.20
C GLY A 23 -16.68 5.30 -18.74
N HIS A 24 -15.58 4.74 -18.23
CA HIS A 24 -14.24 4.95 -18.77
C HIS A 24 -13.95 3.94 -19.88
N ILE A 25 -12.98 4.26 -20.73
CA ILE A 25 -12.54 3.40 -21.85
C ILE A 25 -11.19 2.80 -21.47
N ILE A 26 -11.08 1.49 -21.51
CA ILE A 26 -9.79 0.82 -21.35
C ILE A 26 -9.11 0.79 -22.72
N LEU A 27 -8.04 1.58 -22.82
CA LEU A 27 -7.29 1.72 -24.06
C LEU A 27 -6.21 0.65 -24.21
N LEU A 28 -5.54 0.32 -23.11
CA LEU A 28 -4.39 -0.57 -23.11
C LEU A 28 -4.42 -1.43 -21.85
N LYS A 29 -4.12 -2.72 -22.00
CA LYS A 29 -3.98 -3.70 -20.92
C LYS A 29 -2.68 -4.45 -21.09
N ILE A 30 -1.69 -4.17 -20.27
CA ILE A 30 -0.36 -4.76 -20.36
C ILE A 30 -0.18 -5.89 -19.34
N ASN A 31 0.30 -7.00 -19.85
CA ASN A 31 0.79 -8.13 -19.07
C ASN A 31 2.08 -8.68 -19.70
N GLN A 32 2.57 -9.81 -19.21
CA GLN A 32 3.83 -10.40 -19.70
C GLN A 32 3.78 -10.84 -21.17
N ASN A 33 2.58 -11.11 -21.72
CA ASN A 33 2.43 -11.67 -23.08
C ASN A 33 2.40 -10.58 -24.17
N ASN A 34 2.19 -9.31 -23.79
CA ASN A 34 2.10 -8.19 -24.74
C ASN A 34 2.90 -6.97 -24.27
N ILE A 35 4.03 -7.21 -23.62
CA ILE A 35 4.91 -6.14 -23.10
C ILE A 35 5.46 -5.22 -24.20
N ASP A 36 5.56 -5.68 -25.44
CA ASP A 36 5.94 -4.92 -26.62
C ASP A 36 4.96 -3.80 -26.97
N GLU A 37 3.70 -3.92 -26.57
CA GLU A 37 2.70 -2.87 -26.70
C GLU A 37 2.92 -1.71 -25.71
N LEU A 38 3.71 -1.92 -24.64
CA LEU A 38 4.07 -0.89 -23.68
C LEU A 38 5.16 0.02 -24.25
N ASN A 39 4.74 1.09 -24.88
CA ASN A 39 5.64 2.10 -25.44
C ASN A 39 5.02 3.51 -25.32
N ILE A 40 5.85 4.53 -25.51
CA ILE A 40 5.46 5.94 -25.38
C ILE A 40 4.30 6.30 -26.32
N GLU A 41 4.31 5.80 -27.57
CA GLU A 41 3.28 6.12 -28.55
C GLU A 41 1.90 5.61 -28.15
N ASN A 42 1.83 4.41 -27.59
CA ASN A 42 0.58 3.85 -27.11
C ASN A 42 0.13 4.54 -25.81
N LEU A 43 1.04 4.81 -24.87
CA LEU A 43 0.71 5.53 -23.64
C LEU A 43 0.22 6.97 -23.91
N LYS A 44 0.75 7.66 -24.91
CA LYS A 44 0.28 9.00 -25.31
C LYS A 44 -1.20 9.08 -25.67
N LYS A 45 -1.80 7.97 -26.06
CA LYS A 45 -3.23 7.89 -26.40
C LYS A 45 -4.14 7.81 -25.19
N ALA A 46 -3.60 7.46 -24.01
CA ALA A 46 -4.33 7.39 -22.75
C ALA A 46 -4.45 8.78 -22.09
N ASP A 47 -5.42 8.92 -21.19
CA ASP A 47 -5.56 10.09 -20.31
C ASP A 47 -4.82 9.88 -19.00
N VAL A 48 -4.79 8.62 -18.50
CA VAL A 48 -4.16 8.22 -17.25
C VAL A 48 -3.65 6.78 -17.35
N VAL A 49 -2.57 6.51 -16.63
CA VAL A 49 -1.97 5.18 -16.48
C VAL A 49 -2.21 4.68 -15.06
N ILE A 50 -2.61 3.41 -14.90
CA ILE A 50 -2.76 2.74 -13.61
C ILE A 50 -1.84 1.53 -13.59
N ASP A 51 -0.90 1.47 -12.64
CA ASP A 51 0.10 0.42 -12.51
C ASP A 51 -0.13 -0.43 -11.26
N PHE A 52 -0.44 -1.72 -11.48
CA PHE A 52 -0.47 -2.78 -10.49
C PHE A 52 0.29 -3.99 -11.04
N SER A 53 1.56 -3.80 -11.30
CA SER A 53 2.45 -4.76 -11.96
C SER A 53 3.34 -5.51 -10.95
N THR A 54 4.62 -5.60 -11.20
CA THR A 54 5.60 -6.24 -10.33
C THR A 54 6.61 -5.22 -9.80
N PRO A 55 7.28 -5.49 -8.66
CA PRO A 55 8.30 -4.60 -8.11
C PRO A 55 9.39 -4.22 -9.13
N GLU A 56 9.80 -5.18 -9.95
CA GLU A 56 10.88 -5.03 -10.94
C GLU A 56 10.48 -4.12 -12.09
N SER A 57 9.19 -4.08 -12.45
CA SER A 57 8.69 -3.28 -13.57
C SER A 57 8.19 -1.90 -13.17
N ALA A 58 7.84 -1.69 -11.90
CA ALA A 58 7.19 -0.46 -11.44
C ALA A 58 7.97 0.82 -11.78
N LYS A 59 9.26 0.88 -11.50
CA LYS A 59 10.12 2.02 -11.85
C LYS A 59 10.07 2.34 -13.33
N THR A 60 10.28 1.35 -14.18
CA THR A 60 10.27 1.51 -15.64
C THR A 60 8.91 1.98 -16.14
N ASN A 61 7.82 1.40 -15.63
CA ASN A 61 6.45 1.78 -15.95
C ASN A 61 6.17 3.24 -15.62
N ILE A 62 6.62 3.69 -14.45
CA ILE A 62 6.42 5.07 -14.00
C ILE A 62 7.23 6.04 -14.88
N ILE A 63 8.50 5.77 -15.11
CA ILE A 63 9.36 6.61 -15.95
C ILE A 63 8.78 6.71 -17.37
N LEU A 64 8.40 5.58 -17.98
CA LEU A 64 7.84 5.56 -19.33
C LEU A 64 6.52 6.36 -19.43
N SER A 65 5.71 6.34 -18.38
CA SER A 65 4.48 7.13 -18.32
C SER A 65 4.77 8.63 -18.23
N ILE A 66 5.77 9.02 -17.45
CA ILE A 66 6.25 10.41 -17.36
C ILE A 66 6.78 10.87 -18.72
N ASP A 67 7.58 10.05 -19.41
CA ASP A 67 8.11 10.35 -20.75
C ASP A 67 6.99 10.49 -21.79
N ALA A 68 5.92 9.72 -21.64
CA ALA A 68 4.72 9.87 -22.44
C ALA A 68 3.88 11.11 -22.07
N ASN A 69 4.29 11.89 -21.06
CA ASN A 69 3.56 13.02 -20.48
C ASN A 69 2.16 12.61 -20.01
N LYS A 70 2.07 11.46 -19.29
CA LYS A 70 0.82 10.94 -18.75
C LYS A 70 0.90 10.80 -17.23
N PRO A 71 -0.15 11.24 -16.52
CA PRO A 71 -0.26 10.98 -15.09
C PRO A 71 -0.33 9.48 -14.85
N ILE A 72 0.41 9.02 -13.83
CA ILE A 72 0.41 7.61 -13.43
C ILE A 72 0.08 7.45 -11.94
N ILE A 73 -0.74 6.45 -11.66
CA ILE A 73 -1.07 5.99 -10.32
C ILE A 73 -0.49 4.58 -10.16
N SER A 74 0.42 4.39 -9.21
CA SER A 74 1.01 3.07 -8.94
C SER A 74 0.59 2.54 -7.57
N GLY A 75 0.02 1.33 -7.58
CA GLY A 75 -0.26 0.50 -6.41
C GLY A 75 0.70 -0.68 -6.28
N THR A 76 1.69 -0.78 -7.14
CA THR A 76 2.72 -1.82 -7.05
C THR A 76 3.58 -1.59 -5.82
N THR A 77 3.77 -2.61 -5.00
CA THR A 77 4.59 -2.57 -3.78
C THR A 77 5.98 -3.18 -4.01
N GLY A 78 6.91 -3.00 -3.07
CA GLY A 78 8.23 -3.65 -3.09
C GLY A 78 9.31 -2.97 -3.94
N TRP A 79 9.06 -1.77 -4.49
CA TRP A 79 10.00 -1.02 -5.33
C TRP A 79 10.53 0.28 -4.70
N LEU A 80 10.18 0.57 -3.45
CA LEU A 80 10.46 1.86 -2.80
C LEU A 80 11.94 2.20 -2.62
N ASN A 81 12.84 1.25 -2.82
CA ASN A 81 14.28 1.54 -2.90
C ASN A 81 14.60 2.53 -4.03
N ASP A 82 13.81 2.52 -5.11
CA ASP A 82 13.95 3.43 -6.25
C ASP A 82 13.07 4.68 -6.13
N TYR A 83 12.26 4.81 -5.06
CA TYR A 83 11.28 5.90 -4.92
C TYR A 83 11.89 7.30 -5.05
N LYS A 84 13.07 7.51 -4.43
CA LYS A 84 13.74 8.80 -4.49
C LYS A 84 14.12 9.17 -5.93
N GLU A 85 14.70 8.24 -6.66
CA GLU A 85 15.10 8.44 -8.07
C GLU A 85 13.89 8.75 -8.95
N VAL A 86 12.80 7.97 -8.81
CA VAL A 86 11.54 8.19 -9.54
C VAL A 86 10.91 9.54 -9.21
N LYS A 87 10.91 9.94 -7.94
CA LYS A 87 10.41 11.25 -7.50
C LYS A 87 11.21 12.39 -8.11
N ASP A 88 12.55 12.30 -8.05
CA ASP A 88 13.44 13.32 -8.59
C ASP A 88 13.25 13.43 -10.12
N TYR A 89 13.13 12.30 -10.83
CA TYR A 89 12.83 12.24 -12.26
C TYR A 89 11.48 12.87 -12.60
N CYS A 90 10.44 12.56 -11.83
CA CYS A 90 9.10 13.13 -12.01
C CYS A 90 9.13 14.67 -11.90
N ILE A 91 9.83 15.20 -10.89
CA ILE A 91 9.95 16.65 -10.68
C ILE A 91 10.71 17.31 -11.84
N GLN A 92 11.85 16.74 -12.26
CA GLN A 92 12.68 17.27 -13.35
C GLN A 92 11.95 17.32 -14.70
N ASN A 93 11.03 16.38 -14.93
CA ASN A 93 10.28 16.28 -16.19
C ASN A 93 8.85 16.84 -16.09
N ASN A 94 8.51 17.60 -15.03
CA ASN A 94 7.15 18.10 -14.79
C ASN A 94 6.07 16.99 -14.88
N GLY A 95 6.40 15.79 -14.47
CA GLY A 95 5.52 14.63 -14.50
C GLY A 95 4.46 14.68 -13.38
N THR A 96 3.51 13.76 -13.46
CA THR A 96 2.50 13.57 -12.42
C THR A 96 2.47 12.10 -12.01
N PHE A 97 2.77 11.84 -10.75
CA PHE A 97 2.89 10.50 -10.20
C PHE A 97 2.27 10.43 -8.80
N LEU A 98 1.45 9.43 -8.58
CA LEU A 98 0.88 9.10 -7.27
C LEU A 98 1.21 7.64 -6.93
N TYR A 99 1.77 7.43 -5.77
CA TYR A 99 1.98 6.10 -5.19
C TYR A 99 1.23 5.95 -3.88
N ALA A 100 0.60 4.78 -3.69
CA ALA A 100 0.14 4.34 -2.38
C ALA A 100 0.28 2.82 -2.26
N SER A 101 0.65 2.35 -1.08
CA SER A 101 0.72 0.92 -0.76
C SER A 101 -0.67 0.29 -0.65
N ASN A 102 -1.71 1.11 -0.46
CA ASN A 102 -3.10 0.68 -0.37
C ASN A 102 -4.03 1.84 -0.78
N PHE A 103 -5.00 1.57 -1.64
CA PHE A 103 -6.01 2.53 -2.11
C PHE A 103 -7.38 2.32 -1.46
N SER A 104 -7.55 1.32 -0.59
CA SER A 104 -8.80 1.12 0.13
C SER A 104 -9.13 2.33 1.01
N LEU A 105 -10.33 2.88 0.85
CA LEU A 105 -10.82 3.98 1.68
C LEU A 105 -10.80 3.57 3.17
N GLY A 106 -11.27 2.36 3.50
CA GLY A 106 -11.30 1.86 4.87
C GLY A 106 -9.92 1.78 5.49
N VAL A 107 -8.92 1.27 4.74
CA VAL A 107 -7.52 1.21 5.21
C VAL A 107 -6.94 2.61 5.41
N ASN A 108 -7.21 3.55 4.51
CA ASN A 108 -6.69 4.92 4.65
C ASN A 108 -7.33 5.66 5.83
N LEU A 109 -8.63 5.48 6.08
CA LEU A 109 -9.28 6.00 7.29
C LEU A 109 -8.70 5.34 8.55
N PHE A 110 -8.42 4.04 8.50
CA PHE A 110 -7.78 3.32 9.59
C PHE A 110 -6.36 3.82 9.86
N PHE A 111 -5.57 4.17 8.84
CA PHE A 111 -4.28 4.81 9.00
C PHE A 111 -4.38 6.16 9.73
N GLU A 112 -5.33 7.00 9.37
CA GLU A 112 -5.52 8.28 10.05
C GLU A 112 -5.98 8.10 11.50
N LEU A 113 -6.87 7.14 11.76
CA LEU A 113 -7.28 6.79 13.12
C LEU A 113 -6.10 6.28 13.95
N ASN A 114 -5.24 5.43 13.37
CA ASN A 114 -4.04 4.90 14.01
C ASN A 114 -3.05 6.01 14.39
N LYS A 115 -2.76 6.96 13.49
CA LYS A 115 -1.89 8.12 13.80
C LYS A 115 -2.43 8.94 14.96
N ASN A 116 -3.73 9.28 14.90
CA ASN A 116 -4.36 10.08 15.94
C ASN A 116 -4.34 9.35 17.28
N LEU A 117 -4.64 8.05 17.30
CA LEU A 117 -4.57 7.25 18.51
C LEU A 117 -3.12 7.16 19.05
N ALA A 118 -2.13 6.90 18.19
CA ALA A 118 -0.72 6.84 18.59
C ALA A 118 -0.26 8.17 19.22
N LYS A 119 -0.65 9.30 18.65
CA LYS A 119 -0.35 10.64 19.18
C LYS A 119 -0.97 10.85 20.55
N LEU A 120 -2.21 10.44 20.78
CA LEU A 120 -2.88 10.51 22.08
C LEU A 120 -2.17 9.64 23.10
N MET A 121 -1.86 8.39 22.71
CA MET A 121 -1.28 7.38 23.60
C MET A 121 0.20 7.59 23.92
N ASN A 122 0.91 8.43 23.17
CA ASN A 122 2.35 8.66 23.37
C ASN A 122 2.72 9.19 24.77
N LYS A 123 1.77 9.83 25.47
CA LYS A 123 1.94 10.34 26.83
C LYS A 123 1.61 9.32 27.91
N HIS A 124 1.10 8.15 27.53
CA HIS A 124 0.57 7.11 28.42
C HIS A 124 1.45 5.86 28.34
N GLN A 125 2.60 5.91 29.04
CA GLN A 125 3.63 4.88 28.99
C GLN A 125 3.21 3.58 29.72
N GLU A 126 2.17 3.62 30.52
CA GLU A 126 1.55 2.49 31.19
C GLU A 126 0.84 1.53 30.22
N TYR A 127 0.58 1.98 28.96
CA TYR A 127 -0.03 1.13 27.94
C TYR A 127 1.03 0.45 27.08
N GLN A 128 0.95 -0.86 27.02
CA GLN A 128 1.69 -1.69 26.08
C GLN A 128 0.98 -1.72 24.73
N ILE A 129 1.75 -1.62 23.65
CA ILE A 129 1.23 -1.62 22.27
C ILE A 129 1.46 -3.00 21.65
N ASN A 130 0.42 -3.55 21.03
CA ASN A 130 0.50 -4.73 20.20
C ASN A 130 -0.18 -4.49 18.86
N LEU A 131 0.50 -4.84 17.75
CA LEU A 131 -0.02 -4.80 16.39
C LEU A 131 -0.16 -6.23 15.88
N THR A 132 -1.36 -6.62 15.47
CA THR A 132 -1.63 -7.94 14.89
C THR A 132 -2.16 -7.79 13.47
N GLU A 133 -1.69 -8.64 12.57
CA GLU A 133 -2.25 -8.81 11.24
C GLU A 133 -2.60 -10.28 10.97
N ILE A 134 -3.70 -10.51 10.25
CA ILE A 134 -4.13 -11.85 9.83
C ILE A 134 -4.46 -11.80 8.34
N HIS A 135 -3.86 -12.70 7.56
CA HIS A 135 -4.13 -12.86 6.13
C HIS A 135 -4.26 -14.34 5.76
N HIS A 136 -4.70 -14.58 4.53
CA HIS A 136 -4.81 -15.95 3.98
C HIS A 136 -3.46 -16.66 3.94
N SER A 137 -3.51 -17.98 3.95
CA SER A 137 -2.31 -18.85 4.03
C SER A 137 -1.33 -18.69 2.85
N GLU A 138 -1.82 -18.26 1.69
CA GLU A 138 -1.02 -18.07 0.47
C GLU A 138 -0.31 -16.70 0.39
N LYS A 139 -0.48 -15.81 1.38
CA LYS A 139 0.20 -14.50 1.36
C LYS A 139 1.67 -14.69 1.71
N LEU A 140 2.55 -14.33 0.76
CA LEU A 140 4.00 -14.57 0.86
C LEU A 140 4.74 -13.53 1.71
N ASP A 141 4.38 -12.26 1.58
CA ASP A 141 5.01 -11.17 2.32
C ASP A 141 4.61 -11.19 3.81
N VAL A 142 5.60 -11.14 4.69
CA VAL A 142 5.42 -11.14 6.16
C VAL A 142 6.42 -10.14 6.78
N PRO A 143 5.97 -9.11 7.49
CA PRO A 143 4.58 -8.68 7.62
C PRO A 143 4.05 -8.01 6.34
N SER A 144 2.72 -7.77 6.28
CA SER A 144 2.09 -7.08 5.16
C SER A 144 2.50 -5.60 5.10
N GLY A 145 2.46 -5.00 3.90
CA GLY A 145 2.73 -3.56 3.73
C GLY A 145 1.84 -2.68 4.60
N THR A 146 0.56 -3.05 4.80
CA THR A 146 -0.36 -2.34 5.70
C THR A 146 0.09 -2.42 7.15
N ALA A 147 0.54 -3.57 7.63
CA ALA A 147 1.05 -3.72 9.00
C ALA A 147 2.35 -2.93 9.22
N ILE A 148 3.24 -2.90 8.21
CA ILE A 148 4.45 -2.07 8.24
C ILE A 148 4.08 -0.59 8.36
N SER A 149 3.17 -0.10 7.51
CA SER A 149 2.72 1.30 7.54
C SER A 149 2.10 1.69 8.88
N LEU A 150 1.27 0.82 9.47
CA LEU A 150 0.71 1.05 10.81
C LEU A 150 1.79 1.14 11.88
N ALA A 151 2.77 0.23 11.83
CA ALA A 151 3.88 0.22 12.78
C ALA A 151 4.75 1.47 12.67
N GLU A 152 5.08 1.90 11.44
CA GLU A 152 5.86 3.11 11.19
C GLU A 152 5.14 4.37 11.67
N GLN A 153 3.82 4.45 11.49
CA GLN A 153 3.01 5.55 12.03
C GLN A 153 3.05 5.59 13.56
N ILE A 154 2.92 4.44 14.23
CA ILE A 154 3.02 4.36 15.69
C ILE A 154 4.43 4.81 16.14
N ILE A 155 5.48 4.33 15.48
CA ILE A 155 6.85 4.66 15.83
C ILE A 155 7.14 6.15 15.60
N SER A 156 6.62 6.76 14.53
CA SER A 156 6.81 8.19 14.25
C SER A 156 6.22 9.11 15.32
N GLU A 157 5.17 8.67 16.01
CA GLU A 157 4.54 9.41 17.11
C GLU A 157 5.06 8.99 18.50
N SER A 158 5.87 7.92 18.59
CA SER A 158 6.32 7.34 19.85
C SER A 158 7.64 7.94 20.33
N ASN A 159 7.72 8.30 21.59
CA ASN A 159 8.97 8.69 22.25
C ASN A 159 9.83 7.49 22.69
N ILE A 160 9.28 6.26 22.64
CA ILE A 160 9.90 5.06 23.22
C ILE A 160 10.20 4.03 22.13
N LYS A 161 9.20 3.71 21.28
CA LYS A 161 9.37 2.71 20.21
C LYS A 161 10.20 3.32 19.08
N ASN A 162 11.26 2.62 18.67
CA ASN A 162 12.18 3.11 17.65
C ASN A 162 12.26 2.23 16.39
N LYS A 163 11.72 1.02 16.44
CA LYS A 163 11.61 0.10 15.31
C LYS A 163 10.52 -0.93 15.55
N TRP A 164 10.06 -1.55 14.48
CA TRP A 164 9.19 -2.72 14.55
C TRP A 164 9.97 -4.01 14.28
N THR A 165 9.44 -5.14 14.75
CA THR A 165 10.01 -6.47 14.51
C THR A 165 8.96 -7.56 14.74
N LEU A 166 9.16 -8.72 14.08
CA LEU A 166 8.36 -9.92 14.35
C LEU A 166 8.80 -10.61 15.67
N ASN A 167 10.09 -10.51 16.00
CA ASN A 167 10.69 -11.18 17.15
C ASN A 167 11.43 -10.17 18.05
N PRO A 168 10.71 -9.43 18.90
CA PRO A 168 11.31 -8.41 19.73
C PRO A 168 12.26 -9.01 20.77
N LYS A 169 13.42 -8.36 20.94
CA LYS A 169 14.36 -8.64 22.03
C LYS A 169 14.12 -7.72 23.23
N ASN A 170 13.54 -6.55 22.98
CA ASN A 170 13.21 -5.56 24.00
C ASN A 170 11.84 -4.95 23.68
N LEU A 171 10.80 -5.44 24.36
CA LEU A 171 9.43 -4.97 24.17
C LEU A 171 9.23 -3.50 24.53
N ASP A 172 10.07 -2.90 25.37
CA ASP A 172 9.94 -1.48 25.70
C ASP A 172 10.30 -0.59 24.50
N LYS A 173 11.35 -0.95 23.75
CA LYS A 173 11.87 -0.16 22.63
C LYS A 173 11.41 -0.63 21.25
N GLU A 174 10.96 -1.87 21.13
CA GLU A 174 10.59 -2.50 19.88
C GLU A 174 9.07 -2.75 19.83
N LEU A 175 8.46 -2.37 18.71
CA LEU A 175 7.06 -2.67 18.46
C LEU A 175 6.94 -4.05 17.81
N LYS A 176 6.25 -4.97 18.48
CA LYS A 176 5.97 -6.29 17.92
C LYS A 176 4.87 -6.21 16.88
N ILE A 177 5.11 -6.81 15.71
CA ILE A 177 4.07 -7.18 14.76
C ILE A 177 3.82 -8.68 14.89
N ASP A 178 2.60 -9.06 15.27
CA ASP A 178 2.15 -10.44 15.29
C ASP A 178 1.46 -10.76 13.97
N ALA A 179 2.22 -11.38 13.05
CA ALA A 179 1.76 -11.68 11.71
C ALA A 179 1.27 -13.12 11.61
N GLN A 180 -0.03 -13.30 11.35
CA GLN A 180 -0.68 -14.59 11.26
C GLN A 180 -1.14 -14.91 9.84
N ARG A 181 -1.13 -16.20 9.49
CA ARG A 181 -1.64 -16.74 8.22
C ARG A 181 -2.74 -17.74 8.55
N LYS A 182 -3.99 -17.47 8.07
CA LYS A 182 -5.16 -18.26 8.48
C LYS A 182 -6.19 -18.38 7.35
N GLY A 183 -6.34 -19.59 6.82
CA GLY A 183 -7.38 -19.92 5.86
C GLY A 183 -7.47 -18.94 4.69
N ASN A 184 -8.65 -18.38 4.45
CA ASN A 184 -8.95 -17.47 3.36
C ASN A 184 -9.18 -16.02 3.82
N VAL A 185 -8.67 -15.63 4.99
CA VAL A 185 -8.83 -14.27 5.53
C VAL A 185 -8.26 -13.25 4.55
N THR A 186 -9.07 -12.30 4.10
CA THR A 186 -8.67 -11.27 3.14
C THR A 186 -7.64 -10.32 3.75
N GLY A 187 -7.88 -9.88 4.97
CA GLY A 187 -6.96 -9.05 5.76
C GLY A 187 -7.64 -8.47 6.99
N ILE A 188 -7.07 -8.72 8.17
CA ILE A 188 -7.47 -8.11 9.43
C ILE A 188 -6.23 -7.44 10.02
N HIS A 189 -6.38 -6.20 10.46
CA HIS A 189 -5.34 -5.46 11.16
C HIS A 189 -5.91 -4.89 12.45
N SER A 190 -5.23 -5.12 13.57
CA SER A 190 -5.63 -4.57 14.86
C SER A 190 -4.46 -3.93 15.58
N VAL A 191 -4.70 -2.75 16.14
CA VAL A 191 -3.78 -2.05 17.03
C VAL A 191 -4.42 -2.02 18.41
N ASN A 192 -3.72 -2.51 19.41
CA ASN A 192 -4.22 -2.65 20.77
C ASN A 192 -3.24 -1.99 21.74
N TYR A 193 -3.76 -1.08 22.56
CA TYR A 193 -3.10 -0.46 23.68
C TYR A 193 -3.70 -1.05 24.96
N ARG A 194 -2.88 -1.68 25.80
CA ARG A 194 -3.32 -2.39 26.99
C ARG A 194 -2.55 -1.93 28.23
N SER A 195 -3.28 -1.56 29.27
CA SER A 195 -2.77 -1.35 30.64
C SER A 195 -3.23 -2.48 31.59
N GLU A 196 -2.94 -2.37 32.86
CA GLU A 196 -3.49 -3.25 33.90
C GLU A 196 -4.99 -3.00 34.14
N ILE A 197 -5.48 -1.80 33.80
CA ILE A 197 -6.84 -1.35 34.11
C ILE A 197 -7.78 -1.62 32.94
N ASP A 198 -7.36 -1.30 31.70
CA ASP A 198 -8.22 -1.37 30.52
C ASP A 198 -7.44 -1.60 29.22
N SER A 199 -8.15 -1.67 28.12
CA SER A 199 -7.59 -1.78 26.78
C SER A 199 -8.35 -0.89 25.79
N ILE A 200 -7.61 -0.25 24.88
CA ILE A 200 -8.15 0.48 23.75
C ILE A 200 -7.72 -0.24 22.47
N SER A 201 -8.67 -0.65 21.65
CA SER A 201 -8.41 -1.37 20.40
C SER A 201 -9.07 -0.70 19.21
N ILE A 202 -8.35 -0.61 18.11
CA ILE A 202 -8.90 -0.30 16.81
C ILE A 202 -8.65 -1.47 15.86
N ILE A 203 -9.65 -1.81 15.05
CA ILE A 203 -9.63 -2.98 14.16
C ILE A 203 -10.17 -2.58 12.79
N HIS A 204 -9.47 -3.01 11.75
CA HIS A 204 -9.94 -2.99 10.37
C HIS A 204 -9.98 -4.41 9.83
N GLU A 205 -11.12 -4.80 9.27
CA GLU A 205 -11.32 -6.08 8.61
C GLU A 205 -11.79 -5.85 7.16
N ALA A 206 -11.04 -6.40 6.21
CA ALA A 206 -11.39 -6.39 4.80
C ALA A 206 -12.22 -7.64 4.47
N HIS A 207 -13.47 -7.45 4.04
CA HIS A 207 -14.35 -8.55 3.62
C HIS A 207 -14.09 -8.99 2.17
N SER A 208 -13.60 -8.07 1.32
CA SER A 208 -13.21 -8.32 -0.07
C SER A 208 -11.96 -7.51 -0.45
N ARG A 209 -11.45 -7.74 -1.67
CA ARG A 209 -10.34 -6.97 -2.25
C ARG A 209 -10.81 -5.79 -3.11
N ASP A 210 -12.10 -5.56 -3.21
CA ASP A 210 -12.69 -4.56 -4.11
C ASP A 210 -12.46 -3.11 -3.63
N GLY A 211 -12.10 -2.96 -2.37
CA GLY A 211 -11.76 -1.66 -1.79
C GLY A 211 -10.44 -1.11 -2.27
#